data_0a0032e1a37542a1e7bddbb387a23e2b
#
_entry.id   0a0032e1a37542a1e7bddbb387a23e2b
#
_cell.length_a   1.000
_cell.length_b   1.000
_cell.length_c   1.000
_cell.angle_alpha   90.00
_cell.angle_beta   90.00
_cell.angle_gamma   90.00
#
_symmetry.space_group_name_H-M   'P 1'
#
loop_
_entity.id
_entity.type
_entity.pdbx_description
1 polymer ?
#
loop_
_entity_poly.entity_id
_entity_poly.type
_entity_poly.pdbx_seq_one_letter_code
_entity_poly.pdbx_strand_id
1 'polypeptide(L)'
;MMRRMEHAGRRWFYGVLSSAIALLSIVSCGTGPEAQAQIEDTGDIAVFYDESEDEEFQAIQAVLEDTAFFDDLVADLNENLAFPNNIEVIFTSCGESNAYYDPEDITITMCYELIADYLTIFEENIETEEDYANEVIDASSFTFFHELGHALIEQYELPITGNEEDAADNFAAIALLDAYEDDFGVLSGMFQFDMEAAEEQENLEDLAYWDEHALSTQRFYNTACLIYGSDPDEFSFIVEDEYLPSDRAERCEEEYEQKSSAWWTLINPFLK
;
A
#
# COMPACT_ATOMS: atom_id res chain seq x y z
N MET A 1 -5.36 -18.73 -14.71
CA MET A 1 -5.68 -19.78 -13.71
C MET A 1 -4.70 -19.58 -12.56
N MET A 2 -5.07 -18.73 -11.60
CA MET A 2 -4.23 -18.43 -10.44
C MET A 2 -3.84 -19.72 -9.72
N ARG A 3 -2.56 -19.89 -9.42
CA ARG A 3 -2.13 -20.93 -8.49
C ARG A 3 -2.75 -20.56 -7.13
N ARG A 4 -3.43 -21.54 -6.52
CA ARG A 4 -3.99 -21.40 -5.16
C ARG A 4 -2.87 -20.94 -4.24
N MET A 5 -2.92 -19.70 -3.78
CA MET A 5 -2.03 -19.18 -2.75
C MET A 5 -2.56 -19.77 -1.43
N GLU A 6 -1.83 -20.71 -0.85
CA GLU A 6 -2.23 -21.34 0.40
C GLU A 6 -1.86 -20.40 1.55
N HIS A 7 -2.87 -19.79 2.18
CA HIS A 7 -2.73 -19.10 3.47
C HIS A 7 -2.46 -20.15 4.58
N ALA A 8 -1.27 -20.72 4.57
CA ALA A 8 -0.87 -21.72 5.56
C ALA A 8 -0.58 -21.07 6.90
N GLY A 9 -1.62 -20.86 7.72
CA GLY A 9 -1.47 -20.50 9.14
C GLY A 9 -0.78 -19.16 9.36
N ARG A 10 -1.28 -18.13 8.70
CA ARG A 10 -0.77 -16.75 8.79
C ARG A 10 -0.79 -16.31 10.26
N ARG A 11 0.37 -16.32 10.88
CA ARG A 11 0.59 -15.64 12.15
C ARG A 11 0.98 -14.22 11.78
N TRP A 12 0.08 -13.28 12.01
CA TRP A 12 0.40 -11.86 11.99
C TRP A 12 1.52 -11.62 13.02
N PHE A 13 2.75 -11.75 12.60
CA PHE A 13 3.87 -11.25 13.37
C PHE A 13 3.99 -9.77 13.01
N TYR A 14 3.45 -8.92 13.85
CA TYR A 14 3.88 -7.52 13.86
C TYR A 14 5.39 -7.54 14.04
N GLY A 15 6.09 -7.42 12.93
CA GLY A 15 7.52 -7.17 12.95
C GLY A 15 7.70 -5.79 13.54
N VAL A 16 7.94 -5.76 14.87
CA VAL A 16 8.52 -4.56 15.46
C VAL A 16 9.63 -4.12 14.50
N LEU A 17 9.62 -2.87 14.05
CA LEU A 17 10.68 -2.21 13.27
C LEU A 17 12.00 -2.24 14.05
N SER A 18 12.43 -3.42 14.47
CA SER A 18 13.68 -3.72 15.17
C SER A 18 14.74 -4.21 14.20
N SER A 19 14.73 -3.72 12.97
CA SER A 19 15.89 -3.83 12.11
C SER A 19 16.94 -2.89 12.67
N ALA A 20 17.86 -3.44 13.44
CA ALA A 20 19.05 -2.75 13.88
C ALA A 20 19.81 -2.26 12.64
N ILE A 21 19.51 -1.05 12.18
CA ILE A 21 20.32 -0.32 11.23
C ILE A 21 21.67 -0.13 11.91
N ALA A 22 22.65 -0.89 11.50
CA ALA A 22 24.02 -0.72 11.94
C ALA A 22 24.47 0.68 11.50
N LEU A 23 24.42 1.64 12.40
CA LEU A 23 24.95 2.98 12.26
C LEU A 23 26.46 2.91 12.02
N LEU A 24 26.87 2.90 10.76
CA LEU A 24 28.21 3.26 10.38
C LEU A 24 28.33 4.77 10.51
N SER A 25 28.83 5.20 11.66
CA SER A 25 29.17 6.60 11.94
C SER A 25 30.32 7.06 11.02
N ILE A 26 29.99 7.62 9.85
CA ILE A 26 30.96 8.38 9.06
C ILE A 26 30.93 9.77 9.62
N VAL A 27 31.93 10.10 10.43
CA VAL A 27 32.23 11.49 10.82
C VAL A 27 32.77 12.23 9.60
N SER A 28 31.88 12.88 8.87
CA SER A 28 32.25 13.86 7.84
C SER A 28 32.15 15.26 8.43
N CYS A 29 33.28 15.93 8.63
CA CYS A 29 33.34 17.38 8.86
C CYS A 29 33.10 18.09 7.52
N GLY A 30 31.85 18.39 7.21
CA GLY A 30 31.43 19.26 6.12
C GLY A 30 30.19 20.04 6.60
N THR A 31 30.09 21.31 6.21
CA THR A 31 28.91 22.13 6.42
C THR A 31 27.73 21.42 5.79
N GLY A 32 26.97 20.72 6.61
CA GLY A 32 25.79 19.94 6.19
C GLY A 32 24.67 20.86 5.68
N PRO A 33 23.77 20.34 4.88
CA PRO A 33 22.52 21.04 4.58
C PRO A 33 21.86 21.45 5.89
N GLU A 34 21.13 22.55 5.87
CA GLU A 34 20.33 23.03 7.00
C GLU A 34 19.55 21.84 7.60
N ALA A 35 19.66 21.67 8.91
CA ALA A 35 18.88 20.63 9.60
C ALA A 35 17.42 20.84 9.23
N GLN A 36 16.82 19.87 8.54
CA GLN A 36 15.37 19.85 8.37
C GLN A 36 14.77 20.05 9.76
N ALA A 37 13.86 21.02 9.88
CA ALA A 37 13.15 21.24 11.13
C ALA A 37 12.52 19.90 11.51
N GLN A 38 12.85 19.37 12.69
CA GLN A 38 12.16 18.19 13.20
C GLN A 38 10.67 18.53 13.25
N ILE A 39 9.86 17.78 12.53
CA ILE A 39 8.41 17.89 12.67
C ILE A 39 8.06 17.58 14.13
N GLU A 40 7.24 18.43 14.74
CA GLU A 40 6.72 18.15 16.07
C GLU A 40 5.68 17.02 15.97
N ASP A 41 5.85 15.97 16.75
CA ASP A 41 4.92 14.88 16.88
C ASP A 41 3.73 15.33 17.74
N THR A 42 2.70 15.85 17.09
CA THR A 42 1.52 16.45 17.75
C THR A 42 0.20 15.83 17.33
N GLY A 43 0.23 14.95 16.32
CA GLY A 43 -0.91 14.22 15.78
C GLY A 43 -0.73 12.71 15.87
N ASP A 44 -1.82 12.00 15.64
CA ASP A 44 -1.92 10.55 15.53
C ASP A 44 -2.83 10.17 14.36
N ILE A 45 -2.67 8.95 13.84
CA ILE A 45 -3.65 8.34 12.94
C ILE A 45 -4.71 7.63 13.78
N ALA A 46 -5.98 7.76 13.40
CA ALA A 46 -7.09 7.04 14.03
C ALA A 46 -8.01 6.43 12.97
N VAL A 47 -8.52 5.23 13.22
CA VAL A 47 -9.43 4.51 12.32
C VAL A 47 -10.86 4.61 12.81
N PHE A 48 -11.79 4.75 11.87
CA PHE A 48 -13.23 4.78 12.11
C PHE A 48 -13.93 3.89 11.08
N TYR A 49 -15.00 3.21 11.52
CA TYR A 49 -15.80 2.32 10.70
C TYR A 49 -17.25 2.78 10.76
N ASP A 50 -17.75 3.34 9.66
CA ASP A 50 -19.12 3.80 9.58
C ASP A 50 -20.07 2.63 9.32
N GLU A 51 -21.24 2.66 10.00
CA GLU A 51 -22.29 1.67 9.79
C GLU A 51 -22.86 1.76 8.36
N SER A 52 -23.05 0.61 7.71
CA SER A 52 -23.73 0.50 6.42
C SER A 52 -25.09 -0.18 6.54
N GLU A 53 -26.02 0.16 5.63
CA GLU A 53 -27.29 -0.55 5.48
C GLU A 53 -27.19 -1.77 4.53
N ASP A 54 -26.10 -1.89 3.77
CA ASP A 54 -25.82 -2.98 2.85
C ASP A 54 -25.24 -4.20 3.59
N GLU A 55 -25.81 -5.41 3.36
CA GLU A 55 -25.40 -6.62 4.06
C GLU A 55 -23.96 -7.05 3.70
N GLU A 56 -23.50 -6.79 2.48
CA GLU A 56 -22.14 -7.08 2.06
C GLU A 56 -21.14 -6.18 2.74
N PHE A 57 -21.44 -4.88 2.80
CA PHE A 57 -20.58 -3.90 3.48
C PHE A 57 -20.57 -4.09 5.00
N GLN A 58 -21.69 -4.54 5.59
CA GLN A 58 -21.73 -4.95 7.00
C GLN A 58 -20.79 -6.14 7.26
N ALA A 59 -20.69 -7.08 6.32
CA ALA A 59 -19.76 -8.21 6.47
C ALA A 59 -18.30 -7.76 6.38
N ILE A 60 -17.97 -6.84 5.47
CA ILE A 60 -16.65 -6.23 5.38
C ILE A 60 -16.31 -5.46 6.66
N GLN A 61 -17.21 -4.56 7.10
CA GLN A 61 -17.07 -3.80 8.35
C GLN A 61 -16.81 -4.72 9.54
N ALA A 62 -17.61 -5.79 9.68
CA ALA A 62 -17.46 -6.74 10.79
C ALA A 62 -16.07 -7.41 10.79
N VAL A 63 -15.51 -7.75 9.63
CA VAL A 63 -14.16 -8.30 9.52
C VAL A 63 -13.12 -7.27 9.97
N LEU A 64 -13.22 -6.03 9.49
CA LEU A 64 -12.28 -4.96 9.84
C LEU A 64 -12.29 -4.68 11.35
N GLU A 65 -13.47 -4.61 11.98
CA GLU A 65 -13.61 -4.39 13.42
C GLU A 65 -13.17 -5.62 14.24
N ASP A 66 -13.62 -6.85 13.86
CA ASP A 66 -13.34 -8.06 14.63
C ASP A 66 -11.87 -8.46 14.59
N THR A 67 -11.18 -8.20 13.47
CA THR A 67 -9.74 -8.47 13.35
C THR A 67 -8.89 -7.42 14.03
N ALA A 68 -9.42 -6.20 14.20
CA ALA A 68 -8.69 -5.02 14.67
C ALA A 68 -7.37 -4.77 13.90
N PHE A 69 -7.28 -5.24 12.64
CA PHE A 69 -6.05 -5.17 11.86
C PHE A 69 -5.58 -3.72 11.64
N PHE A 70 -6.50 -2.85 11.18
CA PHE A 70 -6.14 -1.45 10.95
C PHE A 70 -5.95 -0.66 12.24
N ASP A 71 -6.64 -1.02 13.34
CA ASP A 71 -6.40 -0.43 14.65
C ASP A 71 -4.97 -0.72 15.14
N ASP A 72 -4.53 -1.96 15.01
CA ASP A 72 -3.18 -2.36 15.37
C ASP A 72 -2.13 -1.76 14.42
N LEU A 73 -2.42 -1.69 13.12
CA LEU A 73 -1.56 -1.08 12.10
C LEU A 73 -1.33 0.42 12.38
N VAL A 74 -2.41 1.19 12.63
CA VAL A 74 -2.25 2.62 12.93
C VAL A 74 -1.60 2.86 14.30
N ALA A 75 -1.79 1.95 15.26
CA ALA A 75 -1.06 2.02 16.53
C ALA A 75 0.45 1.84 16.32
N ASP A 76 0.88 0.90 15.45
CA ASP A 76 2.28 0.72 15.08
C ASP A 76 2.84 1.94 14.32
N LEU A 77 2.08 2.49 13.38
CA LEU A 77 2.44 3.73 12.67
C LEU A 77 2.61 4.89 13.66
N ASN A 78 1.69 5.06 14.61
CA ASN A 78 1.77 6.08 15.65
C ASN A 78 2.95 5.87 16.61
N GLU A 79 3.38 4.64 16.85
CA GLU A 79 4.57 4.37 17.67
C GLU A 79 5.86 4.74 16.93
N ASN A 80 5.91 4.54 15.62
CA ASN A 80 7.14 4.60 14.83
C ASN A 80 7.31 5.89 14.03
N LEU A 81 6.23 6.60 13.68
CA LEU A 81 6.26 7.84 12.88
C LEU A 81 5.74 9.04 13.66
N ALA A 82 6.39 10.20 13.46
CA ALA A 82 5.96 11.46 14.04
C ALA A 82 4.99 12.17 13.09
N PHE A 83 3.75 12.39 13.51
CA PHE A 83 2.74 13.08 12.72
C PHE A 83 2.53 14.52 13.22
N PRO A 84 2.58 15.55 12.32
CA PRO A 84 2.33 16.93 12.70
C PRO A 84 0.85 17.21 12.98
N ASN A 85 -0.06 16.48 12.36
CA ASN A 85 -1.50 16.60 12.50
C ASN A 85 -2.15 15.23 12.65
N ASN A 86 -3.38 15.21 13.18
CA ASN A 86 -4.18 13.99 13.18
C ASN A 86 -4.59 13.63 11.75
N ILE A 87 -4.57 12.34 11.43
CA ILE A 87 -5.10 11.78 10.19
C ILE A 87 -6.26 10.84 10.58
N GLU A 88 -7.44 11.09 10.04
CA GLU A 88 -8.58 10.20 10.24
C GLU A 88 -8.67 9.22 9.06
N VAL A 89 -8.73 7.93 9.35
CA VAL A 89 -8.97 6.87 8.36
C VAL A 89 -10.39 6.40 8.54
N ILE A 90 -11.24 6.60 7.53
CA ILE A 90 -12.67 6.32 7.62
C ILE A 90 -13.04 5.26 6.58
N PHE A 91 -13.47 4.09 7.05
CA PHE A 91 -14.12 3.09 6.23
C PHE A 91 -15.61 3.36 6.18
N THR A 92 -16.17 3.63 4.99
CA THR A 92 -17.55 4.08 4.83
C THR A 92 -18.13 3.66 3.48
N SER A 93 -19.45 3.77 3.32
CA SER A 93 -20.13 3.63 2.03
C SER A 93 -20.09 4.98 1.29
N CYS A 94 -19.43 5.02 0.14
CA CYS A 94 -19.26 6.24 -0.66
C CYS A 94 -20.31 6.39 -1.77
N GLY A 95 -20.96 5.29 -2.18
CA GLY A 95 -21.81 5.22 -3.37
C GLY A 95 -21.03 5.08 -4.68
N GLU A 96 -19.72 4.90 -4.60
CA GLU A 96 -18.80 4.63 -5.70
C GLU A 96 -17.62 3.80 -5.21
N SER A 97 -17.00 3.04 -6.12
CA SER A 97 -15.79 2.25 -5.85
C SER A 97 -14.58 3.17 -5.88
N ASN A 98 -14.09 3.60 -4.72
CA ASN A 98 -12.99 4.55 -4.60
C ASN A 98 -12.29 4.48 -3.24
N ALA A 99 -11.10 5.07 -3.16
CA ALA A 99 -10.45 5.51 -1.93
C ALA A 99 -9.73 6.83 -2.25
N TYR A 100 -9.54 7.68 -1.26
CA TYR A 100 -8.85 8.96 -1.48
C TYR A 100 -8.36 9.58 -0.18
N TYR A 101 -7.26 10.33 -0.27
CA TYR A 101 -6.80 11.25 0.76
C TYR A 101 -7.33 12.66 0.46
N ASP A 102 -7.96 13.29 1.45
CA ASP A 102 -8.39 14.69 1.38
C ASP A 102 -7.44 15.57 2.22
N PRO A 103 -6.61 16.41 1.59
CA PRO A 103 -5.66 17.27 2.30
C PRO A 103 -6.33 18.45 3.02
N GLU A 104 -7.59 18.81 2.71
CA GLU A 104 -8.29 19.89 3.41
C GLU A 104 -8.77 19.43 4.79
N ASP A 105 -9.31 18.21 4.88
CA ASP A 105 -9.81 17.62 6.11
C ASP A 105 -8.81 16.67 6.78
N ILE A 106 -7.68 16.36 6.11
CA ILE A 106 -6.61 15.41 6.54
C ILE A 106 -7.22 14.04 6.82
N THR A 107 -7.96 13.52 5.86
CA THR A 107 -8.74 12.30 6.00
C THR A 107 -8.42 11.32 4.86
N ILE A 108 -8.20 10.05 5.20
CA ILE A 108 -8.17 8.94 4.25
C ILE A 108 -9.55 8.29 4.26
N THR A 109 -10.23 8.28 3.13
CA THR A 109 -11.51 7.59 2.98
C THR A 109 -11.32 6.29 2.24
N MET A 110 -11.78 5.18 2.83
CA MET A 110 -11.76 3.84 2.27
C MET A 110 -13.22 3.40 2.02
N CYS A 111 -13.62 3.34 0.76
CA CYS A 111 -15.00 2.98 0.41
C CYS A 111 -15.20 1.47 0.50
N TYR A 112 -16.29 1.02 1.16
CA TYR A 112 -16.63 -0.41 1.20
C TYR A 112 -16.88 -0.99 -0.19
N GLU A 113 -17.39 -0.17 -1.11
CA GLU A 113 -17.61 -0.53 -2.51
C GLU A 113 -16.31 -0.99 -3.19
N LEU A 114 -15.20 -0.28 -2.95
CA LEU A 114 -13.89 -0.63 -3.51
C LEU A 114 -13.41 -2.00 -3.01
N ILE A 115 -13.55 -2.23 -1.70
CA ILE A 115 -13.15 -3.50 -1.09
C ILE A 115 -14.01 -4.64 -1.65
N ALA A 116 -15.33 -4.43 -1.77
CA ALA A 116 -16.25 -5.41 -2.34
C ALA A 116 -15.89 -5.74 -3.80
N ASP A 117 -15.56 -4.75 -4.62
CA ASP A 117 -15.14 -4.97 -6.00
C ASP A 117 -13.84 -5.79 -6.06
N TYR A 118 -12.86 -5.47 -5.23
CA TYR A 118 -11.60 -6.20 -5.21
C TYR A 118 -11.73 -7.64 -4.69
N LEU A 119 -12.66 -7.90 -3.77
CA LEU A 119 -12.93 -9.27 -3.30
C LEU A 119 -13.37 -10.20 -4.45
N THR A 120 -13.94 -9.66 -5.52
CA THR A 120 -14.32 -10.46 -6.69
C THR A 120 -13.13 -11.12 -7.38
N ILE A 121 -11.90 -10.53 -7.26
CA ILE A 121 -10.67 -11.07 -7.83
C ILE A 121 -10.34 -12.43 -7.20
N PHE A 122 -10.63 -12.57 -5.91
CA PHE A 122 -10.25 -13.71 -5.10
C PHE A 122 -11.42 -14.63 -4.73
N GLU A 123 -12.61 -14.40 -5.30
CA GLU A 123 -13.85 -15.14 -4.97
C GLU A 123 -13.65 -16.67 -5.01
N GLU A 124 -12.88 -17.19 -5.97
CA GLU A 124 -12.59 -18.63 -6.09
C GLU A 124 -11.69 -19.18 -4.96
N ASN A 125 -11.02 -18.32 -4.21
CA ASN A 125 -10.12 -18.69 -3.11
C ASN A 125 -10.84 -18.71 -1.76
N ILE A 126 -12.00 -18.06 -1.64
CA ILE A 126 -12.75 -17.91 -0.40
C ILE A 126 -13.58 -19.17 -0.16
N GLU A 127 -13.09 -20.08 0.71
CA GLU A 127 -13.79 -21.30 1.10
C GLU A 127 -14.27 -21.25 2.56
N THR A 128 -13.67 -20.41 3.39
CA THR A 128 -13.94 -20.31 4.84
C THR A 128 -14.14 -18.85 5.27
N GLU A 129 -14.65 -18.64 6.50
CA GLU A 129 -14.70 -17.30 7.11
C GLU A 129 -13.30 -16.70 7.33
N GLU A 130 -12.29 -17.54 7.57
CA GLU A 130 -10.90 -17.11 7.71
C GLU A 130 -10.32 -16.64 6.37
N ASP A 131 -10.58 -17.36 5.27
CA ASP A 131 -10.19 -16.93 3.93
C ASP A 131 -10.84 -15.59 3.59
N TYR A 132 -12.14 -15.44 3.85
CA TYR A 132 -12.84 -14.17 3.62
C TYR A 132 -12.22 -13.00 4.42
N ALA A 133 -11.92 -13.23 5.69
CA ALA A 133 -11.31 -12.21 6.52
C ALA A 133 -9.90 -11.80 6.00
N ASN A 134 -9.09 -12.77 5.57
CA ASN A 134 -7.78 -12.48 4.98
C ASN A 134 -7.91 -11.67 3.70
N GLU A 135 -8.82 -12.05 2.80
CA GLU A 135 -9.01 -11.33 1.52
C GLU A 135 -9.52 -9.90 1.73
N VAL A 136 -10.40 -9.66 2.71
CA VAL A 136 -10.83 -8.29 3.07
C VAL A 136 -9.64 -7.43 3.48
N ILE A 137 -8.75 -7.98 4.30
CA ILE A 137 -7.55 -7.27 4.76
C ILE A 137 -6.58 -7.04 3.59
N ASP A 138 -6.29 -8.09 2.82
CA ASP A 138 -5.34 -8.02 1.70
C ASP A 138 -5.84 -7.05 0.61
N ALA A 139 -7.15 -7.07 0.31
CA ALA A 139 -7.78 -6.14 -0.61
C ALA A 139 -7.71 -4.67 -0.16
N SER A 140 -7.67 -4.44 1.15
CA SER A 140 -7.66 -3.09 1.72
C SER A 140 -6.25 -2.54 1.94
N SER A 141 -5.27 -3.43 2.16
CA SER A 141 -3.94 -3.04 2.64
C SER A 141 -3.17 -2.18 1.64
N PHE A 142 -3.11 -2.61 0.36
CA PHE A 142 -2.37 -1.85 -0.65
C PHE A 142 -2.94 -0.44 -0.83
N THR A 143 -4.27 -0.35 -0.96
CA THR A 143 -4.96 0.93 -1.12
C THR A 143 -4.77 1.84 0.08
N PHE A 144 -4.86 1.29 1.31
CA PHE A 144 -4.59 2.08 2.51
C PHE A 144 -3.18 2.68 2.50
N PHE A 145 -2.16 1.90 2.15
CA PHE A 145 -0.78 2.41 2.08
C PHE A 145 -0.58 3.37 0.91
N HIS A 146 -1.31 3.23 -0.19
CA HIS A 146 -1.32 4.20 -1.27
C HIS A 146 -1.84 5.56 -0.78
N GLU A 147 -3.01 5.60 -0.15
CA GLU A 147 -3.58 6.83 0.40
C GLU A 147 -2.72 7.41 1.55
N LEU A 148 -2.13 6.55 2.38
CA LEU A 148 -1.15 6.98 3.37
C LEU A 148 0.08 7.60 2.70
N GLY A 149 0.49 7.12 1.54
CA GLY A 149 1.56 7.71 0.74
C GLY A 149 1.28 9.18 0.41
N HIS A 150 0.08 9.52 -0.07
CA HIS A 150 -0.36 10.89 -0.30
C HIS A 150 -0.34 11.71 1.00
N ALA A 151 -0.90 11.16 2.08
CA ALA A 151 -0.91 11.83 3.38
C ALA A 151 0.52 12.16 3.87
N LEU A 152 1.46 11.23 3.75
CA LEU A 152 2.86 11.46 4.14
C LEU A 152 3.56 12.48 3.23
N ILE A 153 3.31 12.44 1.92
CA ILE A 153 3.86 13.43 0.96
C ILE A 153 3.44 14.83 1.37
N GLU A 154 2.16 15.04 1.65
CA GLU A 154 1.62 16.33 2.03
C GLU A 154 2.06 16.74 3.44
N GLN A 155 1.86 15.88 4.45
CA GLN A 155 2.12 16.18 5.85
C GLN A 155 3.61 16.43 6.16
N TYR A 156 4.49 15.81 5.41
CA TYR A 156 5.93 15.97 5.57
C TYR A 156 6.55 16.90 4.52
N GLU A 157 5.74 17.48 3.63
CA GLU A 157 6.21 18.32 2.51
C GLU A 157 7.32 17.62 1.71
N LEU A 158 7.13 16.32 1.39
CA LEU A 158 8.15 15.51 0.74
C LEU A 158 8.42 15.98 -0.69
N PRO A 159 9.70 16.12 -1.10
CA PRO A 159 10.06 16.60 -2.43
C PRO A 159 9.91 15.50 -3.49
N ILE A 160 8.70 15.28 -3.98
CA ILE A 160 8.42 14.34 -5.06
C ILE A 160 8.72 15.00 -6.41
N THR A 161 9.44 14.31 -7.28
CA THR A 161 9.92 14.86 -8.58
C THR A 161 9.23 14.22 -9.79
N GLY A 162 8.40 13.24 -9.59
CA GLY A 162 7.62 12.52 -10.61
C GLY A 162 6.12 12.74 -10.45
N ASN A 163 5.35 11.80 -10.98
CA ASN A 163 3.94 11.71 -10.70
C ASN A 163 3.76 11.27 -9.24
N GLU A 164 2.88 11.94 -8.52
CA GLU A 164 2.62 11.64 -7.10
C GLU A 164 1.92 10.29 -6.94
N GLU A 165 1.01 9.94 -7.86
CA GLU A 165 0.35 8.63 -7.90
C GLU A 165 1.35 7.48 -8.03
N ASP A 166 2.33 7.59 -8.94
CA ASP A 166 3.41 6.61 -9.06
C ASP A 166 4.26 6.53 -7.77
N ALA A 167 4.41 7.65 -7.07
CA ALA A 167 5.14 7.67 -5.80
C ALA A 167 4.33 6.98 -4.70
N ALA A 168 3.02 7.22 -4.61
CA ALA A 168 2.12 6.58 -3.65
C ALA A 168 2.06 5.05 -3.88
N ASP A 169 1.93 4.59 -5.13
CA ASP A 169 2.02 3.15 -5.47
C ASP A 169 3.36 2.53 -5.03
N ASN A 170 4.46 3.23 -5.28
CA ASN A 170 5.78 2.76 -4.86
C ASN A 170 5.89 2.70 -3.33
N PHE A 171 5.31 3.68 -2.60
CA PHE A 171 5.30 3.67 -1.14
C PHE A 171 4.50 2.49 -0.63
N ALA A 172 3.29 2.25 -1.16
CA ALA A 172 2.45 1.12 -0.76
C ALA A 172 3.19 -0.21 -0.91
N ALA A 173 3.77 -0.47 -2.09
CA ALA A 173 4.51 -1.69 -2.33
C ALA A 173 5.73 -1.83 -1.39
N ILE A 174 6.52 -0.77 -1.19
CA ILE A 174 7.72 -0.79 -0.36
C ILE A 174 7.37 -0.95 1.12
N ALA A 175 6.33 -0.27 1.61
CA ALA A 175 5.90 -0.38 3.00
C ALA A 175 5.44 -1.81 3.32
N LEU A 176 4.62 -2.40 2.45
CA LEU A 176 4.15 -3.78 2.60
C LEU A 176 5.30 -4.78 2.56
N LEU A 177 6.23 -4.67 1.61
CA LEU A 177 7.34 -5.60 1.46
C LEU A 177 8.42 -5.42 2.54
N ASP A 178 8.86 -4.19 2.82
CA ASP A 178 10.02 -3.93 3.68
C ASP A 178 9.67 -3.84 5.17
N ALA A 179 8.53 -3.22 5.51
CA ALA A 179 8.19 -2.93 6.90
C ALA A 179 7.25 -3.97 7.50
N TYR A 180 6.30 -4.47 6.72
CA TYR A 180 5.24 -5.34 7.21
C TYR A 180 5.38 -6.79 6.75
N GLU A 181 6.31 -7.11 5.82
CA GLU A 181 6.49 -8.45 5.25
C GLU A 181 5.15 -9.05 4.78
N ASP A 182 4.29 -8.17 4.19
CA ASP A 182 2.93 -8.51 3.74
C ASP A 182 2.88 -8.76 2.24
N ASP A 183 3.32 -9.94 1.83
CA ASP A 183 3.37 -10.38 0.44
C ASP A 183 1.96 -10.46 -0.18
N PHE A 184 0.95 -10.83 0.60
CA PHE A 184 -0.41 -10.99 0.11
C PHE A 184 -1.06 -9.63 -0.16
N GLY A 185 -0.89 -8.65 0.72
CA GLY A 185 -1.40 -7.30 0.50
C GLY A 185 -0.81 -6.65 -0.75
N VAL A 186 0.51 -6.77 -0.99
CA VAL A 186 1.12 -6.20 -2.19
C VAL A 186 0.75 -6.97 -3.47
N LEU A 187 0.61 -8.30 -3.41
CA LEU A 187 0.12 -9.10 -4.54
C LEU A 187 -1.34 -8.79 -4.84
N SER A 188 -2.19 -8.59 -3.82
CA SER A 188 -3.56 -8.14 -3.99
C SER A 188 -3.59 -6.81 -4.76
N GLY A 189 -2.79 -5.81 -4.37
CA GLY A 189 -2.67 -4.54 -5.10
C GLY A 189 -2.27 -4.71 -6.56
N MET A 190 -1.31 -5.61 -6.85
CA MET A 190 -0.93 -5.92 -8.23
C MET A 190 -2.12 -6.46 -9.05
N PHE A 191 -2.90 -7.40 -8.48
CA PHE A 191 -4.04 -8.00 -9.20
C PHE A 191 -5.24 -7.06 -9.29
N GLN A 192 -5.40 -6.11 -8.38
CA GLN A 192 -6.38 -5.02 -8.50
C GLN A 192 -6.13 -4.22 -9.79
N PHE A 193 -4.87 -3.85 -10.07
CA PHE A 193 -4.52 -3.17 -11.32
C PHE A 193 -4.72 -4.04 -12.58
N ASP A 194 -4.60 -5.37 -12.49
CA ASP A 194 -4.93 -6.26 -13.62
C ASP A 194 -6.43 -6.26 -13.92
N MET A 195 -7.27 -6.26 -12.89
CA MET A 195 -8.73 -6.15 -13.04
C MET A 195 -9.11 -4.82 -13.69
N GLU A 196 -8.62 -3.70 -13.17
CA GLU A 196 -8.87 -2.36 -13.73
C GLU A 196 -8.35 -2.25 -15.16
N ALA A 197 -7.18 -2.83 -15.46
CA ALA A 197 -6.63 -2.85 -16.82
C ALA A 197 -7.52 -3.63 -17.80
N ALA A 198 -8.21 -4.68 -17.33
CA ALA A 198 -9.18 -5.40 -18.16
C ALA A 198 -10.38 -4.52 -18.51
N GLU A 199 -10.89 -3.74 -17.57
CA GLU A 199 -11.97 -2.77 -17.81
C GLU A 199 -11.54 -1.65 -18.75
N GLU A 200 -10.32 -1.10 -18.61
CA GLU A 200 -9.73 -0.13 -19.51
C GLU A 200 -9.65 -0.65 -20.95
N GLN A 201 -9.30 -1.94 -21.13
CA GLN A 201 -9.20 -2.56 -22.47
C GLN A 201 -10.56 -2.67 -23.17
N GLU A 202 -11.65 -2.80 -22.43
CA GLU A 202 -12.99 -2.81 -23.00
C GLU A 202 -13.43 -1.42 -23.49
N ASN A 203 -12.83 -0.34 -22.96
CA ASN A 203 -13.22 1.05 -23.16
C ASN A 203 -12.07 1.92 -23.70
N LEU A 204 -11.26 1.41 -24.65
CA LEU A 204 -10.06 2.09 -25.18
C LEU A 204 -10.29 3.51 -25.73
N GLU A 205 -11.52 3.83 -26.18
CA GLU A 205 -11.86 5.16 -26.72
C GLU A 205 -12.07 6.20 -25.59
N ASP A 206 -12.31 5.74 -24.37
CA ASP A 206 -12.62 6.57 -23.20
C ASP A 206 -11.42 6.73 -22.25
N LEU A 207 -10.23 6.17 -22.61
CA LEU A 207 -9.04 6.28 -21.77
C LEU A 207 -8.59 7.73 -21.56
N ALA A 208 -8.49 8.13 -20.31
CA ALA A 208 -8.09 9.46 -19.91
C ALA A 208 -6.55 9.58 -19.81
N TYR A 209 -5.85 9.61 -20.94
CA TYR A 209 -4.39 9.73 -20.99
C TYR A 209 -3.81 10.99 -20.31
N TRP A 210 -4.67 11.92 -19.88
CA TRP A 210 -4.31 13.14 -19.16
C TRP A 210 -4.58 13.04 -17.66
N ASP A 211 -5.07 11.88 -17.20
CA ASP A 211 -5.35 11.61 -15.80
C ASP A 211 -4.05 11.64 -14.98
N GLU A 212 -4.17 11.95 -13.72
CA GLU A 212 -3.05 11.90 -12.79
C GLU A 212 -2.60 10.47 -12.53
N HIS A 213 -3.51 9.49 -12.60
CA HIS A 213 -3.16 8.08 -12.53
C HIS A 213 -2.57 7.59 -13.87
N ALA A 214 -1.51 6.80 -13.78
CA ALA A 214 -1.05 6.03 -14.92
C ALA A 214 -2.11 4.98 -15.30
N LEU A 215 -2.09 4.50 -16.55
CA LEU A 215 -2.98 3.40 -16.93
C LEU A 215 -2.75 2.17 -16.03
N SER A 216 -3.83 1.49 -15.65
CA SER A 216 -3.78 0.35 -14.74
C SER A 216 -2.86 -0.77 -15.23
N THR A 217 -2.75 -0.98 -16.55
CA THR A 217 -1.70 -1.85 -17.14
C THR A 217 -0.27 -1.41 -16.76
N GLN A 218 0.00 -0.11 -16.69
CA GLN A 218 1.33 0.39 -16.32
C GLN A 218 1.57 0.23 -14.82
N ARG A 219 0.57 0.53 -14.00
CA ARG A 219 0.60 0.31 -12.55
C ARG A 219 0.84 -1.15 -12.21
N PHE A 220 0.14 -2.08 -12.89
CA PHE A 220 0.35 -3.52 -12.79
C PHE A 220 1.82 -3.92 -13.00
N TYR A 221 2.41 -3.57 -14.16
CA TYR A 221 3.80 -3.94 -14.46
C TYR A 221 4.82 -3.25 -13.55
N ASN A 222 4.55 -2.05 -13.07
CA ASN A 222 5.42 -1.37 -12.13
C ASN A 222 5.39 -2.06 -10.76
N THR A 223 4.21 -2.43 -10.26
CA THR A 223 4.05 -3.16 -9.00
C THR A 223 4.64 -4.57 -9.09
N ALA A 224 4.32 -5.32 -10.15
CA ALA A 224 4.93 -6.63 -10.41
C ALA A 224 6.47 -6.60 -10.42
N CYS A 225 7.05 -5.51 -10.97
CA CYS A 225 8.50 -5.33 -10.97
C CYS A 225 9.05 -5.03 -9.58
N LEU A 226 8.34 -4.29 -8.73
CA LEU A 226 8.76 -4.05 -7.34
C LEU A 226 8.71 -5.34 -6.52
N ILE A 227 7.62 -6.11 -6.65
CA ILE A 227 7.49 -7.39 -5.96
C ILE A 227 8.61 -8.34 -6.39
N TYR A 228 8.79 -8.56 -7.68
CA TYR A 228 9.86 -9.41 -8.20
C TYR A 228 11.24 -8.91 -7.79
N GLY A 229 11.46 -7.59 -7.80
CA GLY A 229 12.75 -6.97 -7.47
C GLY A 229 13.11 -7.06 -5.99
N SER A 230 12.14 -7.20 -5.09
CA SER A 230 12.39 -7.34 -3.65
C SER A 230 13.03 -8.68 -3.31
N ASP A 231 12.54 -9.79 -3.89
CA ASP A 231 13.12 -11.13 -3.79
C ASP A 231 12.82 -11.97 -5.05
N PRO A 232 13.72 -11.96 -6.06
CA PRO A 232 13.52 -12.71 -7.30
C PRO A 232 13.42 -14.22 -7.13
N ASP A 233 13.97 -14.77 -6.06
CA ASP A 233 13.90 -16.23 -5.79
C ASP A 233 12.50 -16.59 -5.24
N GLU A 234 11.96 -15.80 -4.32
CA GLU A 234 10.62 -15.99 -3.74
C GLU A 234 9.52 -15.72 -4.75
N PHE A 235 9.61 -14.60 -5.46
CA PHE A 235 8.62 -14.18 -6.45
C PHE A 235 8.91 -14.61 -7.88
N SER A 236 9.71 -15.70 -8.08
CA SER A 236 10.06 -16.21 -9.42
C SER A 236 8.83 -16.53 -10.28
N PHE A 237 7.70 -16.90 -9.66
CA PHE A 237 6.45 -17.19 -10.35
C PHE A 237 5.89 -15.99 -11.16
N ILE A 238 6.21 -14.76 -10.76
CA ILE A 238 5.78 -13.55 -11.48
C ILE A 238 6.33 -13.54 -12.92
N VAL A 239 7.54 -14.08 -13.13
CA VAL A 239 8.14 -14.24 -14.45
C VAL A 239 7.79 -15.58 -15.07
N GLU A 240 7.77 -16.68 -14.30
CA GLU A 240 7.48 -18.02 -14.78
C GLU A 240 6.05 -18.17 -15.31
N ASP A 241 5.08 -17.51 -14.66
CA ASP A 241 3.67 -17.50 -15.06
C ASP A 241 3.32 -16.32 -16.00
N GLU A 242 4.35 -15.63 -16.53
CA GLU A 242 4.26 -14.56 -17.56
C GLU A 242 3.51 -13.28 -17.10
N TYR A 243 3.37 -13.01 -15.79
CA TYR A 243 2.86 -11.74 -15.29
C TYR A 243 3.82 -10.59 -15.58
N LEU A 244 5.13 -10.84 -15.55
CA LEU A 244 6.17 -9.88 -15.90
C LEU A 244 7.06 -10.42 -17.01
N PRO A 245 7.23 -9.69 -18.15
CA PRO A 245 8.16 -10.09 -19.18
C PRO A 245 9.60 -10.22 -18.67
N SER A 246 10.31 -11.27 -19.08
CA SER A 246 11.67 -11.54 -18.58
C SER A 246 12.68 -10.44 -18.89
N ASP A 247 12.54 -9.72 -20.00
CA ASP A 247 13.36 -8.57 -20.36
C ASP A 247 13.07 -7.34 -19.47
N ARG A 248 11.86 -7.22 -18.93
CA ARG A 248 11.51 -6.20 -17.93
C ARG A 248 12.09 -6.56 -16.57
N ALA A 249 12.04 -7.83 -16.18
CA ALA A 249 12.53 -8.36 -14.92
C ALA A 249 14.03 -8.11 -14.67
N GLU A 250 14.85 -8.06 -15.74
CA GLU A 250 16.32 -7.84 -15.65
C GLU A 250 16.72 -6.56 -14.87
N ARG A 251 15.82 -5.61 -14.68
CA ARG A 251 16.10 -4.34 -14.01
C ARG A 251 15.35 -4.15 -12.70
N CYS A 252 14.50 -5.09 -12.32
CA CYS A 252 13.59 -4.89 -11.20
C CYS A 252 14.29 -4.85 -9.84
N GLU A 253 15.35 -5.65 -9.63
CA GLU A 253 16.16 -5.57 -8.41
C GLU A 253 16.77 -4.17 -8.23
N GLU A 254 17.40 -3.61 -9.28
CA GLU A 254 18.00 -2.27 -9.22
C GLU A 254 16.93 -1.18 -9.01
N GLU A 255 15.77 -1.30 -9.68
CA GLU A 255 14.66 -0.37 -9.52
C GLU A 255 14.05 -0.43 -8.12
N TYR A 256 13.88 -1.62 -7.56
CA TYR A 256 13.41 -1.82 -6.20
C TYR A 256 14.37 -1.21 -5.18
N GLU A 257 15.67 -1.58 -5.24
CA GLU A 257 16.68 -1.03 -4.34
C GLU A 257 16.72 0.51 -4.39
N GLN A 258 16.61 1.10 -5.59
CA GLN A 258 16.61 2.54 -5.76
C GLN A 258 15.37 3.20 -5.12
N LYS A 259 14.19 2.68 -5.37
CA LYS A 259 12.93 3.23 -4.88
C LYS A 259 12.78 3.04 -3.37
N SER A 260 13.10 1.84 -2.86
CA SER A 260 13.13 1.56 -1.43
C SER A 260 14.10 2.50 -0.70
N SER A 261 15.34 2.61 -1.17
CA SER A 261 16.32 3.54 -0.60
C SER A 261 15.85 5.01 -0.63
N ALA A 262 15.16 5.42 -1.69
CA ALA A 262 14.64 6.78 -1.80
C ALA A 262 13.53 7.03 -0.77
N TRP A 263 12.53 6.17 -0.69
CA TRP A 263 11.44 6.30 0.27
C TRP A 263 11.92 6.27 1.71
N TRP A 264 12.78 5.31 2.09
CA TRP A 264 13.33 5.27 3.44
C TRP A 264 14.20 6.48 3.76
N THR A 265 14.88 7.07 2.77
CA THR A 265 15.61 8.34 2.96
C THR A 265 14.66 9.49 3.25
N LEU A 266 13.51 9.55 2.57
CA LEU A 266 12.51 10.59 2.78
C LEU A 266 11.78 10.44 4.13
N ILE A 267 11.45 9.22 4.55
CA ILE A 267 10.72 8.96 5.79
C ILE A 267 11.63 8.97 7.04
N ASN A 268 12.90 8.57 6.91
CA ASN A 268 13.82 8.45 8.05
C ASN A 268 13.89 9.67 9.00
N PRO A 269 13.76 10.94 8.54
CA PRO A 269 13.74 12.09 9.45
C PRO A 269 12.53 12.13 10.39
N PHE A 270 11.48 11.41 10.09
CA PHE A 270 10.20 11.39 10.81
C PHE A 270 10.01 10.12 11.66
N LEU A 271 10.98 9.20 11.67
CA LEU A 271 10.97 8.05 12.57
C LEU A 271 11.23 8.51 14.01
N LYS A 272 10.50 7.89 14.97
CA LYS A 272 10.61 8.16 16.42
C LYS A 272 11.76 7.42 17.07
#